data_f60febc846e7d9169c0ea7eb10ff1706
#
_entry.id   f60febc846e7d9169c0ea7eb10ff1706
#
_cell.length_a   1.000
_cell.length_b   1.000
_cell.length_c   1.000
_cell.angle_alpha   90.00
_cell.angle_beta   90.00
_cell.angle_gamma   90.00
#
_symmetry.space_group_name_H-M   'P 1'
#
loop_
_entity.id
_entity.type
_entity.pdbx_description
1 polymer ?
#
loop_
_entity_poly.entity_id
_entity_poly.type
_entity_poly.pdbx_seq_one_letter_code
_entity_poly.pdbx_strand_id
1 'polypeptide(L)'
;MNVLVAYASRHGATQGIAERIAETLRAAGLEAEALRVTAVKGVAGYDAFVIGSAAYMFHWEKDATSFVQRHRAVIAAKPAWLFSSGPLGTEPLDAEGRDQKVAAVPKEILELVEAVQARDHRVFFGAYERDRKRIGLAERLVALMPAARDALPEGDFRDWPEIEAWAAEVARALRPSPAG
;
A
#
# COMPACT_ATOMS: atom_id res chain seq x y z
N MET A 1 15.83 4.19 -14.90
CA MET A 1 15.62 4.19 -13.43
C MET A 1 14.68 3.04 -13.14
N ASN A 2 15.10 2.16 -12.23
CA ASN A 2 14.41 0.92 -11.92
C ASN A 2 13.69 1.04 -10.57
N VAL A 3 12.36 0.90 -10.54
CA VAL A 3 11.52 1.12 -9.37
C VAL A 3 10.90 -0.19 -8.91
N LEU A 4 11.09 -0.53 -7.63
CA LEU A 4 10.38 -1.65 -7.01
C LEU A 4 9.08 -1.14 -6.37
N VAL A 5 7.95 -1.69 -6.80
CA VAL A 5 6.66 -1.54 -6.11
C VAL A 5 6.44 -2.81 -5.28
N ALA A 6 6.87 -2.79 -4.03
CA ALA A 6 6.76 -3.95 -3.13
C ALA A 6 5.43 -3.91 -2.36
N TYR A 7 4.75 -5.05 -2.22
CA TYR A 7 3.47 -5.07 -1.52
C TYR A 7 3.26 -6.31 -0.65
N ALA A 8 2.49 -6.14 0.44
CA ALA A 8 1.86 -7.23 1.17
C ALA A 8 0.34 -7.14 1.03
N SER A 9 -0.30 -8.28 0.73
CA SER A 9 -1.74 -8.36 0.48
C SER A 9 -2.27 -9.76 0.78
N ARG A 10 -3.31 -9.86 1.58
CA ARG A 10 -3.99 -11.14 1.86
C ARG A 10 -5.01 -11.51 0.77
N HIS A 11 -5.80 -10.53 0.35
CA HIS A 11 -6.96 -10.74 -0.51
C HIS A 11 -6.83 -10.08 -1.89
N GLY A 12 -5.64 -9.58 -2.26
CA GLY A 12 -5.36 -9.06 -3.59
C GLY A 12 -5.73 -7.58 -3.80
N ALA A 13 -6.41 -6.89 -2.88
CA ALA A 13 -6.74 -5.48 -3.04
C ALA A 13 -5.48 -4.61 -3.16
N THR A 14 -4.55 -4.75 -2.23
CA THR A 14 -3.25 -4.04 -2.24
C THR A 14 -2.38 -4.46 -3.43
N GLN A 15 -2.47 -5.73 -3.87
CA GLN A 15 -1.79 -6.18 -5.08
C GLN A 15 -2.24 -5.40 -6.30
N GLY A 16 -3.54 -5.27 -6.53
CA GLY A 16 -4.06 -4.51 -7.67
C GLY A 16 -3.65 -3.03 -7.63
N ILE A 17 -3.59 -2.41 -6.43
CA ILE A 17 -3.05 -1.05 -6.27
C ILE A 17 -1.58 -1.00 -6.69
N ALA A 18 -0.74 -1.92 -6.20
CA ALA A 18 0.68 -1.98 -6.53
C ALA A 18 0.92 -2.19 -8.04
N GLU A 19 0.14 -3.07 -8.66
CA GLU A 19 0.19 -3.31 -10.10
C GLU A 19 -0.17 -2.05 -10.90
N ARG A 20 -1.24 -1.33 -10.52
CA ARG A 20 -1.65 -0.08 -11.16
C ARG A 20 -0.59 1.03 -10.98
N ILE A 21 0.02 1.14 -9.81
CA ILE A 21 1.14 2.06 -9.58
C ILE A 21 2.29 1.73 -10.53
N ALA A 22 2.71 0.46 -10.62
CA ALA A 22 3.79 0.04 -11.51
C ALA A 22 3.46 0.29 -12.99
N GLU A 23 2.22 0.07 -13.42
CA GLU A 23 1.75 0.39 -14.78
C GLU A 23 1.87 1.89 -15.08
N THR A 24 1.43 2.75 -14.16
CA THR A 24 1.52 4.20 -14.30
C THR A 24 2.96 4.69 -14.37
N LEU A 25 3.85 4.12 -13.53
CA LEU A 25 5.28 4.43 -13.57
C LEU A 25 5.91 4.01 -14.92
N ARG A 26 5.54 2.84 -15.45
CA ARG A 26 6.00 2.38 -16.77
C ARG A 26 5.49 3.28 -17.90
N ALA A 27 4.22 3.68 -17.86
CA ALA A 27 3.65 4.63 -18.82
C ALA A 27 4.36 6.00 -18.77
N ALA A 28 4.93 6.37 -17.63
CA ALA A 28 5.75 7.56 -17.47
C ALA A 28 7.23 7.37 -17.93
N GLY A 29 7.60 6.21 -18.49
CA GLY A 29 8.94 5.94 -19.03
C GLY A 29 9.96 5.43 -18.01
N LEU A 30 9.52 4.98 -16.83
CA LEU A 30 10.36 4.31 -15.85
C LEU A 30 10.31 2.78 -16.04
N GLU A 31 11.33 2.08 -15.59
CA GLU A 31 11.25 0.64 -15.41
C GLU A 31 10.66 0.39 -14.02
N ALA A 32 9.54 -0.34 -13.95
CA ALA A 32 8.87 -0.60 -12.68
C ALA A 32 8.26 -2.00 -12.65
N GLU A 33 8.41 -2.69 -11.54
CA GLU A 33 7.77 -3.98 -11.32
C GLU A 33 7.06 -4.04 -9.97
N ALA A 34 5.91 -4.70 -9.92
CA ALA A 34 5.15 -4.93 -8.70
C ALA A 34 5.43 -6.35 -8.18
N LEU A 35 6.01 -6.48 -7.00
CA LEU A 35 6.34 -7.75 -6.39
C LEU A 35 5.79 -7.85 -4.95
N ARG A 36 5.27 -9.04 -4.62
CA ARG A 36 4.98 -9.36 -3.23
C ARG A 36 6.29 -9.34 -2.42
N VAL A 37 6.28 -8.72 -1.23
CA VAL A 37 7.50 -8.59 -0.38
C VAL A 37 8.19 -9.91 -0.11
N THR A 38 7.45 -11.03 -0.04
CA THR A 38 7.99 -12.39 0.15
C THR A 38 8.65 -12.96 -1.11
N ALA A 39 8.41 -12.39 -2.28
CA ALA A 39 9.01 -12.82 -3.55
C ALA A 39 10.25 -11.99 -3.93
N VAL A 40 10.50 -10.87 -3.24
CA VAL A 40 11.65 -10.02 -3.48
C VAL A 40 12.92 -10.72 -3.02
N LYS A 41 13.82 -11.04 -3.96
CA LYS A 41 15.09 -11.72 -3.68
C LYS A 41 16.19 -10.78 -3.19
N GLY A 42 16.12 -9.49 -3.54
CA GLY A 42 17.08 -8.48 -3.15
C GLY A 42 16.65 -7.08 -3.62
N VAL A 43 17.15 -6.04 -2.96
CA VAL A 43 16.74 -4.65 -3.21
C VAL A 43 17.84 -3.76 -3.76
N ALA A 44 19.09 -4.27 -3.90
CA ALA A 44 20.23 -3.46 -4.28
C ALA A 44 20.14 -2.90 -5.74
N GLY A 45 19.46 -3.64 -6.63
CA GLY A 45 19.35 -3.28 -8.05
C GLY A 45 18.31 -2.23 -8.40
N TYR A 46 17.52 -1.76 -7.41
CA TYR A 46 16.50 -0.75 -7.64
C TYR A 46 17.02 0.64 -7.27
N ASP A 47 16.55 1.65 -7.99
CA ASP A 47 16.92 3.06 -7.81
C ASP A 47 15.92 3.79 -6.90
N ALA A 48 14.69 3.29 -6.80
CA ALA A 48 13.62 3.86 -5.97
C ALA A 48 12.65 2.78 -5.50
N PHE A 49 11.88 3.09 -4.47
CA PHE A 49 10.94 2.19 -3.82
C PHE A 49 9.57 2.80 -3.63
N VAL A 50 8.53 2.01 -3.93
CA VAL A 50 7.17 2.26 -3.50
C VAL A 50 6.73 1.02 -2.72
N ILE A 51 6.41 1.17 -1.44
CA ILE A 51 6.15 0.01 -0.58
C ILE A 51 4.75 0.14 0.03
N GLY A 52 3.94 -0.89 -0.12
CA GLY A 52 2.58 -0.87 0.38
C GLY A 52 2.14 -2.11 1.12
N SER A 53 1.16 -1.91 2.00
CA SER A 53 0.53 -2.99 2.73
C SER A 53 -0.95 -2.76 2.93
N ALA A 54 -1.71 -3.86 3.04
CA ALA A 54 -3.03 -3.78 3.64
C ALA A 54 -2.90 -3.35 5.11
N ALA A 55 -3.76 -2.41 5.52
CA ALA A 55 -3.92 -2.03 6.91
C ALA A 55 -5.01 -2.90 7.54
N TYR A 56 -4.63 -3.87 8.35
CA TYR A 56 -5.55 -4.75 9.06
C TYR A 56 -5.62 -4.36 10.54
N MET A 57 -6.78 -3.98 11.03
CA MET A 57 -6.95 -3.49 12.40
C MET A 57 -5.95 -2.38 12.78
N PHE A 58 -5.74 -1.43 11.87
CA PHE A 58 -4.78 -0.32 12.01
C PHE A 58 -3.31 -0.75 12.05
N HIS A 59 -2.96 -1.89 11.49
CA HIS A 59 -1.58 -2.37 11.39
C HIS A 59 -1.28 -2.87 9.97
N TRP A 60 -0.07 -2.62 9.51
CA TRP A 60 0.46 -3.24 8.30
C TRP A 60 0.64 -4.74 8.51
N GLU A 61 0.59 -5.48 7.44
CA GLU A 61 0.93 -6.89 7.47
C GLU A 61 2.39 -7.08 7.92
N LYS A 62 2.60 -8.09 8.79
CA LYS A 62 3.92 -8.38 9.38
C LYS A 62 5.00 -8.61 8.33
N ASP A 63 4.65 -9.20 7.17
CA ASP A 63 5.59 -9.43 6.09
C ASP A 63 6.11 -8.10 5.50
N ALA A 64 5.25 -7.06 5.40
CA ALA A 64 5.65 -5.75 4.91
C ALA A 64 6.55 -5.02 5.92
N THR A 65 6.17 -4.98 7.20
CA THR A 65 6.98 -4.33 8.24
C THR A 65 8.34 -5.02 8.38
N SER A 66 8.37 -6.36 8.35
CA SER A 66 9.62 -7.13 8.38
C SER A 66 10.50 -6.89 7.16
N PHE A 67 9.90 -6.73 5.97
CA PHE A 67 10.61 -6.38 4.73
C PHE A 67 11.27 -5.00 4.85
N VAL A 68 10.52 -3.99 5.29
CA VAL A 68 11.03 -2.62 5.49
C VAL A 68 12.21 -2.63 6.48
N GLN A 69 12.04 -3.26 7.64
CA GLN A 69 13.09 -3.33 8.66
C GLN A 69 14.35 -4.04 8.17
N ARG A 70 14.20 -5.15 7.46
CA ARG A 70 15.33 -5.92 6.90
C ARG A 70 16.14 -5.13 5.89
N HIS A 71 15.48 -4.31 5.09
CA HIS A 71 16.12 -3.60 3.97
C HIS A 71 16.26 -2.09 4.21
N ARG A 72 15.99 -1.62 5.44
CA ARG A 72 15.91 -0.19 5.79
C ARG A 72 17.10 0.63 5.31
N ALA A 73 18.32 0.13 5.48
CA ALA A 73 19.53 0.87 5.13
C ALA A 73 19.64 1.13 3.61
N VAL A 74 19.23 0.17 2.78
CA VAL A 74 19.25 0.32 1.32
C VAL A 74 18.11 1.22 0.86
N ILE A 75 16.91 1.05 1.46
CA ILE A 75 15.73 1.83 1.08
C ILE A 75 15.92 3.30 1.49
N ALA A 76 16.38 3.57 2.71
CA ALA A 76 16.60 4.93 3.20
C ALA A 76 17.65 5.74 2.42
N ALA A 77 18.56 5.05 1.73
CA ALA A 77 19.57 5.70 0.88
C ALA A 77 19.02 6.10 -0.51
N LYS A 78 17.76 5.81 -0.82
CA LYS A 78 17.14 6.02 -2.13
C LYS A 78 15.75 6.63 -1.97
N PRO A 79 15.21 7.26 -3.02
CA PRO A 79 13.84 7.77 -2.98
C PRO A 79 12.83 6.66 -2.63
N ALA A 80 12.01 6.90 -1.61
CA ALA A 80 11.02 5.93 -1.15
C ALA A 80 9.66 6.59 -0.87
N TRP A 81 8.59 5.86 -1.14
CA TRP A 81 7.19 6.21 -0.84
C TRP A 81 6.50 5.01 -0.21
N LEU A 82 5.56 5.31 0.67
CA LEU A 82 4.75 4.28 1.32
C LEU A 82 3.27 4.46 0.95
N PHE A 83 2.52 3.36 0.90
CA PHE A 83 1.06 3.42 0.81
C PHE A 83 0.38 2.34 1.65
N SER A 84 -0.80 2.67 2.15
CA SER A 84 -1.67 1.74 2.86
C SER A 84 -2.94 1.53 2.06
N SER A 85 -3.42 0.29 2.00
CA SER A 85 -4.74 -0.05 1.52
C SER A 85 -5.61 -0.42 2.73
N GLY A 86 -6.67 0.33 2.97
CA GLY A 86 -7.33 0.20 4.25
C GLY A 86 -8.83 0.42 4.27
N PRO A 87 -9.36 1.63 4.36
CA PRO A 87 -10.78 1.79 4.61
C PRO A 87 -11.62 1.19 3.49
N LEU A 88 -12.79 0.67 3.86
CA LEU A 88 -13.79 0.13 2.95
C LEU A 88 -14.99 1.06 2.91
N GLY A 89 -15.52 1.33 1.73
CA GLY A 89 -16.63 2.23 1.51
C GLY A 89 -16.28 3.37 0.56
N THR A 90 -17.28 4.17 0.20
CA THR A 90 -17.15 5.30 -0.74
C THR A 90 -17.20 6.65 -0.03
N GLU A 91 -17.64 6.67 1.22
CA GLU A 91 -17.81 7.90 1.96
C GLU A 91 -16.45 8.43 2.44
N PRO A 92 -16.16 9.72 2.28
CA PRO A 92 -14.92 10.30 2.74
C PRO A 92 -14.85 10.42 4.28
N LEU A 93 -16.01 10.53 4.92
CA LEU A 93 -16.13 10.67 6.38
C LEU A 93 -16.76 9.43 7.01
N ASP A 94 -16.35 9.10 8.23
CA ASP A 94 -16.99 8.08 9.05
C ASP A 94 -18.25 8.61 9.76
N ALA A 95 -18.92 7.76 10.53
CA ALA A 95 -20.14 8.12 11.26
C ALA A 95 -19.93 9.24 12.30
N GLU A 96 -18.69 9.43 12.75
CA GLU A 96 -18.27 10.46 13.68
C GLU A 96 -17.78 11.74 12.98
N GLY A 97 -17.85 11.81 11.64
CA GLY A 97 -17.42 12.94 10.82
C GLY A 97 -15.90 13.08 10.64
N ARG A 98 -15.13 12.03 10.92
CA ARG A 98 -13.68 12.00 10.72
C ARG A 98 -13.35 11.49 9.33
N ASP A 99 -12.30 12.01 8.72
CA ASP A 99 -11.78 11.50 7.46
C ASP A 99 -11.36 10.02 7.61
N GLN A 100 -11.98 9.14 6.82
CA GLN A 100 -11.75 7.69 6.90
C GLN A 100 -10.31 7.31 6.58
N LYS A 101 -9.65 8.01 5.67
CA LYS A 101 -8.24 7.74 5.32
C LYS A 101 -7.31 8.15 6.46
N VAL A 102 -7.58 9.28 7.10
CA VAL A 102 -6.82 9.74 8.28
C VAL A 102 -7.03 8.78 9.45
N ALA A 103 -8.27 8.37 9.70
CA ALA A 103 -8.60 7.42 10.76
C ALA A 103 -8.00 6.02 10.51
N ALA A 104 -7.76 5.64 9.26
CA ALA A 104 -7.21 4.34 8.87
C ALA A 104 -5.67 4.32 8.80
N VAL A 105 -4.98 5.40 9.14
CA VAL A 105 -3.52 5.45 9.15
C VAL A 105 -2.98 4.39 10.13
N PRO A 106 -2.09 3.48 9.69
CA PRO A 106 -1.53 2.45 10.56
C PRO A 106 -0.68 3.03 11.68
N LYS A 107 -0.72 2.40 12.84
CA LYS A 107 -0.05 2.89 14.06
C LYS A 107 1.46 3.00 13.92
N GLU A 108 2.06 2.07 13.19
CA GLU A 108 3.51 2.02 12.95
C GLU A 108 4.00 2.89 11.80
N ILE A 109 3.09 3.61 11.10
CA ILE A 109 3.47 4.27 9.85
C ILE A 109 4.52 5.37 10.05
N LEU A 110 4.45 6.13 11.13
CA LEU A 110 5.42 7.18 11.42
C LEU A 110 6.82 6.58 11.63
N GLU A 111 6.92 5.46 12.35
CA GLU A 111 8.18 4.75 12.52
C GLU A 111 8.73 4.23 11.19
N LEU A 112 7.86 3.69 10.32
CA LEU A 112 8.27 3.19 9.01
C LEU A 112 8.72 4.33 8.07
N VAL A 113 7.99 5.45 8.05
CA VAL A 113 8.36 6.65 7.27
C VAL A 113 9.74 7.15 7.71
N GLU A 114 9.99 7.24 9.01
CA GLU A 114 11.29 7.65 9.55
C GLU A 114 12.39 6.64 9.22
N ALA A 115 12.11 5.35 9.40
CA ALA A 115 13.10 4.28 9.18
C ALA A 115 13.63 4.22 7.74
N VAL A 116 12.81 4.57 6.74
CA VAL A 116 13.20 4.54 5.33
C VAL A 116 13.29 5.93 4.69
N GLN A 117 13.13 7.00 5.48
CA GLN A 117 13.14 8.39 4.99
C GLN A 117 12.13 8.58 3.83
N ALA A 118 10.93 8.01 3.97
CA ALA A 118 9.93 8.07 2.93
C ALA A 118 9.49 9.51 2.66
N ARG A 119 9.36 9.85 1.38
CA ARG A 119 8.96 11.19 0.93
C ARG A 119 7.48 11.47 1.14
N ASP A 120 6.64 10.44 1.09
CA ASP A 120 5.19 10.53 1.31
C ASP A 120 4.64 9.18 1.77
N HIS A 121 3.48 9.23 2.44
CA HIS A 121 2.64 8.09 2.73
C HIS A 121 1.20 8.40 2.33
N ARG A 122 0.58 7.52 1.54
CA ARG A 122 -0.81 7.68 1.09
C ARG A 122 -1.68 6.51 1.56
N VAL A 123 -2.88 6.81 2.02
CA VAL A 123 -3.90 5.81 2.31
C VAL A 123 -4.91 5.78 1.16
N PHE A 124 -5.14 4.60 0.59
CA PHE A 124 -6.15 4.35 -0.43
C PHE A 124 -7.29 3.51 0.11
N PHE A 125 -8.50 3.70 -0.39
CA PHE A 125 -9.58 2.77 -0.16
C PHE A 125 -9.22 1.40 -0.71
N GLY A 126 -9.72 0.35 -0.04
CA GLY A 126 -9.46 -1.03 -0.38
C GLY A 126 -10.58 -1.70 -1.16
N ALA A 127 -10.51 -3.01 -1.23
CA ALA A 127 -11.57 -3.86 -1.75
C ALA A 127 -11.77 -5.06 -0.82
N TYR A 128 -13.01 -5.50 -0.68
CA TYR A 128 -13.37 -6.67 0.10
C TYR A 128 -14.37 -7.54 -0.65
N GLU A 129 -14.02 -8.81 -0.83
CA GLU A 129 -14.87 -9.83 -1.42
C GLU A 129 -15.13 -10.92 -0.36
N ARG A 130 -16.39 -11.14 -0.03
CA ARG A 130 -16.81 -12.05 1.04
C ARG A 130 -16.49 -13.52 0.76
N ASP A 131 -16.49 -13.94 -0.50
CA ASP A 131 -16.29 -15.32 -0.93
C ASP A 131 -14.83 -15.72 -1.15
N ARG A 132 -13.87 -14.81 -0.98
CA ARG A 132 -12.46 -15.17 -1.05
C ARG A 132 -12.05 -16.06 0.11
N LYS A 133 -11.20 -17.06 -0.17
CA LYS A 133 -10.66 -18.00 0.84
C LYS A 133 -10.10 -17.23 2.04
N ARG A 134 -10.70 -17.48 3.20
CA ARG A 134 -10.28 -16.89 4.48
C ARG A 134 -8.93 -17.43 4.87
N ILE A 135 -7.94 -16.56 4.98
CA ILE A 135 -6.56 -16.90 5.27
C ILE A 135 -6.28 -16.53 6.71
N GLY A 136 -6.60 -17.41 7.66
CA GLY A 136 -6.21 -17.25 9.06
C GLY A 136 -7.29 -17.65 10.06
N LEU A 137 -6.84 -18.07 11.25
CA LEU A 137 -7.72 -18.49 12.37
C LEU A 137 -8.55 -17.32 12.90
N ALA A 138 -7.99 -16.10 12.97
CA ALA A 138 -8.69 -14.91 13.44
C ALA A 138 -9.83 -14.52 12.50
N GLU A 139 -9.64 -14.58 11.17
CA GLU A 139 -10.68 -14.33 10.18
C GLU A 139 -11.80 -15.39 10.23
N ARG A 140 -11.45 -16.64 10.55
CA ARG A 140 -12.43 -17.73 10.76
C ARG A 140 -13.27 -17.49 12.01
N LEU A 141 -12.66 -16.98 13.10
CA LEU A 141 -13.37 -16.66 14.35
C LEU A 141 -14.28 -15.44 14.18
N VAL A 142 -13.82 -14.38 13.54
CA VAL A 142 -14.64 -13.19 13.22
C VAL A 142 -15.80 -13.55 12.31
N ALA A 143 -15.59 -14.47 11.36
CA ALA A 143 -16.64 -14.95 10.47
C ALA A 143 -17.72 -15.79 11.14
N LEU A 144 -17.46 -16.33 12.34
CA LEU A 144 -18.46 -17.05 13.14
C LEU A 144 -19.35 -16.10 13.95
N MET A 145 -19.02 -14.80 14.01
CA MET A 145 -19.83 -13.75 14.69
C MET A 145 -20.74 -13.09 13.64
N PRO A 146 -22.07 -13.32 13.66
CA PRO A 146 -23.00 -12.78 12.66
C PRO A 146 -22.93 -11.26 12.52
N ALA A 147 -22.84 -10.55 13.66
CA ALA A 147 -22.73 -9.08 13.69
C ALA A 147 -21.46 -8.52 13.02
N ALA A 148 -20.35 -9.28 13.00
CA ALA A 148 -19.11 -8.85 12.36
C ALA A 148 -19.09 -9.15 10.86
N ARG A 149 -19.92 -10.11 10.39
CA ARG A 149 -20.04 -10.43 8.95
C ARG A 149 -20.77 -9.33 8.18
N ASP A 150 -21.74 -8.68 8.84
CA ASP A 150 -22.57 -7.65 8.20
C ASP A 150 -21.98 -6.25 8.35
N ALA A 151 -20.91 -6.10 9.16
CA ALA A 151 -20.28 -4.81 9.46
C ALA A 151 -19.27 -4.34 8.39
N LEU A 152 -18.77 -5.24 7.52
CA LEU A 152 -17.82 -4.87 6.47
C LEU A 152 -18.54 -4.75 5.13
N PRO A 153 -18.55 -3.56 4.51
CA PRO A 153 -19.11 -3.39 3.18
C PRO A 153 -18.32 -4.23 2.17
N GLU A 154 -19.06 -4.98 1.34
CA GLU A 154 -18.51 -5.76 0.26
C GLU A 154 -18.43 -4.92 -1.01
N GLY A 155 -17.30 -4.95 -1.70
CA GLY A 155 -17.12 -4.24 -2.96
C GLY A 155 -15.67 -3.86 -3.24
N ASP A 156 -15.48 -3.27 -4.40
CA ASP A 156 -14.24 -2.61 -4.80
C ASP A 156 -14.41 -1.09 -4.66
N PHE A 157 -13.73 -0.53 -3.67
CA PHE A 157 -13.80 0.89 -3.31
C PHE A 157 -12.53 1.65 -3.72
N ARG A 158 -11.61 1.00 -4.46
CA ARG A 158 -10.36 1.61 -4.91
C ARG A 158 -10.65 2.72 -5.90
N ASP A 159 -10.17 3.91 -5.59
CA ASP A 159 -10.20 5.06 -6.49
C ASP A 159 -9.01 4.99 -7.46
N TRP A 160 -9.22 4.39 -8.63
CA TRP A 160 -8.17 4.21 -9.63
C TRP A 160 -7.59 5.54 -10.13
N PRO A 161 -8.40 6.57 -10.45
CA PRO A 161 -7.90 7.90 -10.76
C PRO A 161 -6.98 8.49 -9.70
N GLU A 162 -7.32 8.36 -8.41
CA GLU A 162 -6.49 8.84 -7.31
C GLU A 162 -5.16 8.08 -7.24
N ILE A 163 -5.18 6.75 -7.38
CA ILE A 163 -3.98 5.91 -7.36
C ILE A 163 -3.05 6.27 -8.52
N GLU A 164 -3.60 6.46 -9.72
CA GLU A 164 -2.85 6.86 -10.92
C GLU A 164 -2.27 8.27 -10.78
N ALA A 165 -3.04 9.22 -10.25
CA ALA A 165 -2.57 10.58 -10.00
C ALA A 165 -1.39 10.61 -9.03
N TRP A 166 -1.47 9.87 -7.92
CA TRP A 166 -0.36 9.75 -6.99
C TRP A 166 0.87 9.05 -7.60
N ALA A 167 0.69 7.98 -8.36
CA ALA A 167 1.79 7.32 -9.05
C ALA A 167 2.46 8.24 -10.08
N ALA A 168 1.69 9.11 -10.75
CA ALA A 168 2.23 10.13 -11.64
C ALA A 168 3.02 11.21 -10.88
N GLU A 169 2.64 11.55 -9.64
CA GLU A 169 3.42 12.41 -8.75
C GLU A 169 4.77 11.77 -8.38
N VAL A 170 4.75 10.49 -8.02
CA VAL A 170 5.96 9.70 -7.77
C VAL A 170 6.87 9.71 -9.00
N ALA A 171 6.32 9.46 -10.20
CA ALA A 171 7.09 9.47 -11.44
C ALA A 171 7.72 10.85 -11.71
N ARG A 172 7.00 11.95 -11.48
CA ARG A 172 7.52 13.31 -11.63
C ARG A 172 8.67 13.60 -10.65
N ALA A 173 8.53 13.13 -9.40
CA ALA A 173 9.55 13.32 -8.37
C ALA A 173 10.83 12.48 -8.62
N LEU A 174 10.75 11.46 -9.46
CA LEU A 174 11.88 10.61 -9.85
C LEU A 174 12.60 11.11 -11.10
N ARG A 175 11.98 12.00 -11.87
CA ARG A 175 12.66 12.61 -13.03
C ARG A 175 13.69 13.65 -12.56
N PRO A 176 14.89 13.69 -13.15
CA PRO A 176 15.79 14.80 -12.89
C PRO A 176 15.09 16.10 -13.31
N SER A 177 15.18 17.14 -12.46
CA SER A 177 14.77 18.48 -12.85
C SER A 177 15.50 18.84 -14.15
N PRO A 178 14.81 19.41 -15.18
CA PRO A 178 15.54 19.94 -16.33
C PRO A 178 16.58 20.90 -15.80
N ALA A 179 17.84 20.64 -16.19
CA ALA A 179 18.94 21.56 -15.85
C ALA A 179 18.57 22.93 -16.41
N GLY A 180 18.37 23.91 -15.53
CA GLY A 180 18.16 25.30 -15.89
C GLY A 180 19.38 25.90 -16.53
#